data_0298ce7633e5193c3e9eca416e5cca56
#
_entry.id   0298ce7633e5193c3e9eca416e5cca56
#
_cell.length_a   1.000
_cell.length_b   1.000
_cell.length_c   1.000
_cell.angle_alpha   90.00
_cell.angle_beta   90.00
_cell.angle_gamma   90.00
#
_symmetry.space_group_name_H-M   'P 1'
#
loop_
_entity.id
_entity.type
_entity.pdbx_description
1 polymer ?
#
loop_
_entity_poly.entity_id
_entity_poly.type
_entity_poly.pdbx_seq_one_letter_code
_entity_poly.pdbx_strand_id
1 'polypeptide(L)'
;VAPRGRRPAHAPPRRLVDSINYIDTGYATVYDGLVDNGNPGGARHFEVAQVKRDAIIIAIPRVLTTGAGSASEAVRKAPVPATIVLPGYEVSGNIYLLPEADAAMTPILSSRHFVPLTDAVITPSATGMMTEEPLVIVNLARALFYAPNTRPG
;
A
#
# COMPACT_ATOMS: atom_id res chain seq x y z
N VAL A 1 6.35 39.64 24.50
CA VAL A 1 5.48 39.17 23.43
C VAL A 1 6.21 38.01 22.74
N ALA A 2 5.78 36.79 23.00
CA ALA A 2 6.36 35.61 22.33
C ALA A 2 6.00 35.65 20.83
N PRO A 3 6.95 35.35 19.91
CA PRO A 3 6.65 35.27 18.49
C PRO A 3 5.68 34.11 18.26
N ARG A 4 4.55 34.42 17.66
CA ARG A 4 3.61 33.39 17.19
C ARG A 4 4.34 32.49 16.23
N GLY A 5 4.58 31.25 16.66
CA GLY A 5 5.18 30.23 15.82
C GLY A 5 4.36 30.09 14.54
N ARG A 6 5.00 30.29 13.40
CA ARG A 6 4.45 29.93 12.10
C ARG A 6 4.10 28.45 12.16
N ARG A 7 2.81 28.11 12.02
CA ARG A 7 2.43 26.74 11.71
C ARG A 7 3.19 26.35 10.45
N PRO A 8 3.88 25.20 10.45
CA PRO A 8 4.50 24.72 9.22
C PRO A 8 3.42 24.67 8.15
N ALA A 9 3.73 25.25 6.98
CA ALA A 9 2.86 25.15 5.83
C ALA A 9 2.55 23.66 5.61
N HIS A 10 1.27 23.30 5.57
CA HIS A 10 0.85 21.94 5.28
C HIS A 10 1.48 21.54 3.94
N ALA A 11 2.42 20.63 3.99
CA ALA A 11 2.87 19.96 2.78
C ALA A 11 1.64 19.35 2.08
N PRO A 12 1.56 19.43 0.74
CA PRO A 12 0.42 18.84 0.02
C PRO A 12 0.25 17.37 0.41
N PRO A 13 -0.98 16.87 0.50
CA PRO A 13 -1.22 15.48 0.88
C PRO A 13 -0.53 14.56 -0.11
N ARG A 14 0.49 13.86 0.36
CA ARG A 14 1.17 12.83 -0.42
C ARG A 14 0.27 11.60 -0.53
N ARG A 15 0.33 10.93 -1.67
CA ARG A 15 -0.33 9.62 -1.78
C ARG A 15 0.20 8.69 -0.68
N LEU A 16 -0.66 7.86 -0.13
CA LEU A 16 -0.29 6.94 0.96
C LEU A 16 0.91 6.05 0.57
N VAL A 17 0.93 5.56 -0.67
CA VAL A 17 2.04 4.74 -1.18
C VAL A 17 3.37 5.48 -1.16
N ASP A 18 3.37 6.76 -1.52
CA ASP A 18 4.58 7.58 -1.49
C ASP A 18 5.02 7.83 -0.04
N SER A 19 4.07 8.12 0.84
CA SER A 19 4.36 8.32 2.27
C SER A 19 4.99 7.09 2.90
N ILE A 20 4.47 5.90 2.65
CA ILE A 20 5.02 4.65 3.19
C ILE A 20 6.41 4.35 2.61
N ASN A 21 6.61 4.58 1.31
CA ASN A 21 7.91 4.31 0.67
C ASN A 21 9.02 5.27 1.12
N TYR A 22 8.67 6.49 1.56
CA TYR A 22 9.63 7.52 1.98
C TYR A 22 9.81 7.65 3.50
N ILE A 23 9.45 6.62 4.28
CA ILE A 23 9.69 6.64 5.72
C ILE A 23 11.16 6.37 6.02
N ASP A 24 11.87 7.40 6.49
CA ASP A 24 13.30 7.31 6.82
C ASP A 24 13.57 6.57 8.14
N THR A 25 12.65 6.65 9.09
CA THR A 25 12.83 6.09 10.44
C THR A 25 12.58 4.58 10.54
N GLY A 26 12.02 3.96 9.49
CA GLY A 26 11.59 2.57 9.51
C GLY A 26 10.27 2.33 10.25
N TYR A 27 9.62 3.36 10.78
CA TYR A 27 8.33 3.30 11.47
C TYR A 27 7.34 4.29 10.88
N ALA A 28 6.10 3.84 10.70
CA ALA A 28 4.97 4.69 10.37
C ALA A 28 4.25 5.12 11.65
N THR A 29 4.01 6.40 11.82
CA THR A 29 3.18 6.90 12.91
C THR A 29 1.72 6.85 12.50
N VAL A 30 0.92 6.18 13.29
CA VAL A 30 -0.53 6.07 13.09
C VAL A 30 -1.24 6.75 14.25
N TYR A 31 -2.20 7.58 13.94
CA TYR A 31 -2.98 8.33 14.92
C TYR A 31 -4.41 7.80 14.96
N ASP A 32 -4.97 7.77 16.17
CA ASP A 32 -6.40 7.52 16.41
C ASP A 32 -6.91 6.26 15.71
N GLY A 33 -6.36 5.13 16.09
CA GLY A 33 -6.64 3.86 15.44
C GLY A 33 -7.11 2.76 16.38
N LEU A 34 -7.47 1.64 15.76
CA LEU A 34 -7.81 0.40 16.45
C LEU A 34 -6.78 -0.68 16.07
N VAL A 35 -6.31 -1.39 17.08
CA VAL A 35 -5.55 -2.63 16.89
C VAL A 35 -6.48 -3.79 17.18
N ASP A 36 -6.67 -4.65 16.19
CA ASP A 36 -7.34 -5.93 16.35
C ASP A 36 -6.29 -7.05 16.37
N ASN A 37 -6.19 -7.76 17.46
CA ASN A 37 -5.26 -8.87 17.64
C ASN A 37 -5.90 -10.23 17.31
N GLY A 38 -7.11 -10.25 16.76
CA GLY A 38 -7.83 -11.46 16.41
C GLY A 38 -8.46 -12.21 17.59
N ASN A 39 -8.32 -11.71 18.82
CA ASN A 39 -8.98 -12.29 19.97
C ASN A 39 -10.39 -11.71 20.16
N PRO A 40 -11.37 -12.50 20.59
CA PRO A 40 -12.70 -12.00 20.92
C PRO A 40 -12.62 -10.84 21.92
N GLY A 41 -13.14 -9.66 21.56
CA GLY A 41 -13.06 -8.46 22.39
C GLY A 41 -11.67 -7.82 22.48
N GLY A 42 -10.76 -8.24 21.60
CA GLY A 42 -9.36 -7.82 21.63
C GLY A 42 -9.03 -6.51 20.92
N ALA A 43 -9.98 -5.87 20.23
CA ALA A 43 -9.75 -4.59 19.59
C ALA A 43 -9.50 -3.49 20.63
N ARG A 44 -8.39 -2.79 20.52
CA ARG A 44 -8.00 -1.71 21.42
C ARG A 44 -7.80 -0.42 20.66
N HIS A 45 -8.36 0.65 21.19
CA HIS A 45 -8.14 2.00 20.70
C HIS A 45 -6.80 2.55 21.19
N PHE A 46 -6.12 3.28 20.33
CA PHE A 46 -4.90 4.02 20.66
C PHE A 46 -4.92 5.41 20.05
N GLU A 47 -4.31 6.38 20.71
CA GLU A 47 -4.18 7.75 20.22
C GLU A 47 -3.02 7.87 19.23
N VAL A 48 -1.91 7.23 19.55
CA VAL A 48 -0.69 7.21 18.71
C VAL A 48 -0.05 5.84 18.78
N ALA A 49 0.34 5.31 17.63
CA ALA A 49 1.12 4.08 17.54
C ALA A 49 2.24 4.21 16.52
N GLN A 50 3.33 3.50 16.78
CA GLN A 50 4.43 3.33 15.83
C GLN A 50 4.35 1.93 15.23
N VAL A 51 4.14 1.87 13.93
CA VAL A 51 4.08 0.61 13.20
C VAL A 51 5.37 0.45 12.40
N LYS A 52 6.08 -0.65 12.63
CA LYS A 52 7.28 -0.95 11.86
C LYS A 52 6.90 -1.11 10.39
N ARG A 53 7.53 -0.32 9.52
CA ARG A 53 7.23 -0.34 8.08
C ARG A 53 7.29 -1.73 7.47
N ASP A 54 8.35 -2.48 7.80
CA ASP A 54 8.56 -3.82 7.26
C ASP A 54 7.55 -4.86 7.77
N ALA A 55 6.83 -4.56 8.84
CA ALA A 55 5.75 -5.40 9.35
C ALA A 55 4.42 -5.18 8.64
N ILE A 56 4.28 -4.09 7.88
CA ILE A 56 3.07 -3.83 7.10
C ILE A 56 3.07 -4.77 5.90
N ILE A 57 2.03 -5.58 5.77
CA ILE A 57 1.85 -6.51 4.67
C ILE A 57 1.00 -5.87 3.57
N ILE A 58 -0.14 -5.33 3.96
CA ILE A 58 -1.13 -4.68 3.09
C ILE A 58 -1.60 -3.39 3.76
N ALA A 59 -1.76 -2.33 2.99
CA ALA A 59 -2.42 -1.11 3.40
C ALA A 59 -3.56 -0.79 2.43
N ILE A 60 -4.73 -0.47 2.96
CA ILE A 60 -5.91 -0.14 2.18
C ILE A 60 -6.28 1.30 2.47
N PRO A 61 -6.08 2.22 1.49
CA PRO A 61 -6.52 3.61 1.65
C PRO A 61 -8.03 3.70 1.71
N ARG A 62 -8.57 4.33 2.74
CA ARG A 62 -10.03 4.57 2.86
C ARG A 62 -10.47 5.83 2.14
N VAL A 63 -9.57 6.79 1.98
CA VAL A 63 -9.79 7.99 1.20
C VAL A 63 -8.88 7.90 -0.01
N LEU A 64 -9.48 7.73 -1.19
CA LEU A 64 -8.76 7.88 -2.44
C LEU A 64 -8.55 9.39 -2.61
N THR A 65 -7.37 9.88 -2.26
CA THR A 65 -6.94 11.15 -2.80
C THR A 65 -6.76 10.93 -4.29
N THR A 66 -7.75 11.35 -5.08
CA THR A 66 -7.51 11.66 -6.47
C THR A 66 -6.54 12.83 -6.47
N GLY A 67 -5.28 12.52 -6.21
CA GLY A 67 -4.24 13.46 -6.52
C GLY A 67 -4.44 13.77 -7.98
N ALA A 68 -4.72 15.02 -8.32
CA ALA A 68 -4.48 15.52 -9.64
C ALA A 68 -3.00 15.22 -9.90
N GLY A 69 -2.74 14.00 -10.31
CA GLY A 69 -1.43 13.63 -10.82
C GLY A 69 -1.15 14.69 -11.86
N SER A 70 -0.12 15.44 -11.66
CA SER A 70 0.27 16.45 -12.61
C SER A 70 0.22 15.77 -13.98
N ALA A 71 -0.54 16.35 -14.91
CA ALA A 71 -0.66 15.86 -16.29
C ALA A 71 0.71 15.69 -16.99
N SER A 72 1.77 16.24 -16.40
CA SER A 72 3.16 16.09 -16.83
C SER A 72 3.79 14.74 -16.46
N GLU A 73 3.23 13.96 -15.55
CA GLU A 73 3.70 12.61 -15.23
C GLU A 73 2.88 11.50 -15.88
N ALA A 74 2.07 11.83 -16.86
CA ALA A 74 1.37 10.84 -17.68
C ALA A 74 2.34 10.11 -18.63
N VAL A 75 3.44 9.61 -18.10
CA VAL A 75 4.12 8.48 -18.71
C VAL A 75 3.10 7.36 -18.72
N ARG A 76 2.68 6.92 -19.91
CA ARG A 76 1.63 5.94 -20.08
C ARG A 76 2.07 4.59 -19.54
N LYS A 77 1.81 4.37 -18.28
CA LYS A 77 1.97 3.05 -17.67
C LYS A 77 0.79 2.18 -18.08
N ALA A 78 1.10 0.97 -18.51
CA ALA A 78 0.09 -0.02 -18.84
C ALA A 78 -0.26 -0.87 -17.61
N PRO A 79 -1.55 -1.21 -17.41
CA PRO A 79 -1.95 -2.15 -16.37
C PRO A 79 -1.47 -3.56 -16.73
N VAL A 80 -0.87 -4.22 -15.76
CA VAL A 80 -0.44 -5.63 -15.85
C VAL A 80 -1.13 -6.40 -14.74
N PRO A 81 -2.00 -7.38 -15.08
CA PRO A 81 -2.59 -8.24 -14.08
C PRO A 81 -1.52 -9.02 -13.33
N ALA A 82 -1.61 -9.06 -12.02
CA ALA A 82 -0.65 -9.78 -11.18
C ALA A 82 -1.34 -10.47 -10.02
N THR A 83 -0.75 -11.57 -9.58
CA THR A 83 -1.12 -12.25 -8.35
C THR A 83 0.06 -12.27 -7.40
N ILE A 84 -0.16 -11.87 -6.17
CA ILE A 84 0.85 -11.76 -5.13
C ILE A 84 0.37 -12.56 -3.92
N VAL A 85 1.19 -13.51 -3.49
CA VAL A 85 0.96 -14.25 -2.24
C VAL A 85 1.83 -13.64 -1.15
N LEU A 86 1.18 -13.25 -0.08
CA LEU A 86 1.76 -12.64 1.11
C LEU A 86 1.49 -13.52 2.33
N PRO A 87 2.20 -13.36 3.45
CA PRO A 87 1.86 -14.06 4.67
C PRO A 87 0.40 -13.85 5.06
N GLY A 88 -0.41 -14.91 4.99
CA GLY A 88 -1.83 -14.91 5.33
C GLY A 88 -2.79 -14.33 4.29
N TYR A 89 -2.32 -13.88 3.13
CA TYR A 89 -3.16 -13.25 2.10
C TYR A 89 -2.71 -13.57 0.68
N GLU A 90 -3.68 -13.66 -0.21
CA GLU A 90 -3.46 -13.58 -1.65
C GLU A 90 -4.11 -12.31 -2.19
N VAL A 91 -3.40 -11.56 -3.02
CA VAL A 91 -3.91 -10.34 -3.64
C VAL A 91 -3.74 -10.45 -5.15
N SER A 92 -4.85 -10.29 -5.87
CA SER A 92 -4.85 -10.17 -7.33
C SER A 92 -5.30 -8.77 -7.72
N GLY A 93 -4.67 -8.19 -8.73
CA GLY A 93 -5.03 -6.85 -9.20
C GLY A 93 -4.10 -6.39 -10.31
N ASN A 94 -4.20 -5.13 -10.68
CA ASN A 94 -3.39 -4.54 -11.71
C ASN A 94 -2.26 -3.71 -11.11
N ILE A 95 -1.02 -4.02 -11.48
CA ILE A 95 0.12 -3.12 -11.30
C ILE A 95 0.31 -2.31 -12.58
N TYR A 96 0.93 -1.13 -12.47
CA TYR A 96 1.14 -0.24 -13.60
C TYR A 96 2.64 -0.11 -13.88
N LEU A 97 3.04 -0.55 -15.05
CA LEU A 97 4.44 -0.57 -15.49
C LEU A 97 4.62 0.23 -16.78
N LEU A 98 5.83 0.72 -16.97
CA LEU A 98 6.23 1.27 -18.27
C LEU A 98 6.19 0.18 -19.34
N PRO A 99 5.86 0.50 -20.60
CA PRO A 99 5.73 -0.51 -21.65
C PRO A 99 6.99 -1.36 -21.87
N GLU A 100 8.17 -0.79 -21.65
CA GLU A 100 9.45 -1.49 -21.81
C GLU A 100 9.92 -2.21 -20.53
N ALA A 101 9.18 -2.08 -19.42
CA ALA A 101 9.54 -2.69 -18.16
C ALA A 101 9.35 -4.20 -18.20
N ASP A 102 10.32 -4.93 -17.69
CA ASP A 102 10.17 -6.36 -17.44
C ASP A 102 9.18 -6.57 -16.30
N ALA A 103 8.00 -7.09 -16.61
CA ALA A 103 6.93 -7.27 -15.64
C ALA A 103 7.31 -8.24 -14.51
N ALA A 104 8.19 -9.21 -14.78
CA ALA A 104 8.63 -10.16 -13.77
C ALA A 104 9.62 -9.55 -12.78
N MET A 105 10.55 -8.74 -13.27
CA MET A 105 11.69 -8.32 -12.46
C MET A 105 11.62 -6.87 -11.99
N THR A 106 11.03 -5.96 -12.76
CA THR A 106 11.03 -4.52 -12.45
C THR A 106 10.42 -4.21 -11.07
N PRO A 107 9.27 -4.78 -10.67
CA PRO A 107 8.72 -4.50 -9.34
C PRO A 107 9.60 -5.03 -8.20
N ILE A 108 10.24 -6.17 -8.42
CA ILE A 108 11.10 -6.82 -7.41
C ILE A 108 12.40 -6.06 -7.21
N LEU A 109 13.00 -5.59 -8.29
CA LEU A 109 14.26 -4.84 -8.27
C LEU A 109 14.09 -3.38 -7.91
N SER A 110 12.85 -2.89 -7.90
CA SER A 110 12.55 -1.53 -7.47
C SER A 110 12.95 -1.32 -6.01
N SER A 111 13.53 -0.18 -5.70
CA SER A 111 13.78 0.25 -4.32
C SER A 111 12.49 0.56 -3.55
N ARG A 112 11.36 0.64 -4.24
CA ARG A 112 10.05 0.87 -3.66
C ARG A 112 9.40 -0.47 -3.34
N HIS A 113 9.39 -0.83 -2.07
CA HIS A 113 8.82 -2.10 -1.61
C HIS A 113 7.28 -2.10 -1.61
N PHE A 114 6.66 -0.94 -1.44
CA PHE A 114 5.21 -0.80 -1.43
C PHE A 114 4.70 -0.44 -2.82
N VAL A 115 3.85 -1.29 -3.36
CA VAL A 115 3.34 -1.20 -4.73
C VAL A 115 1.82 -1.13 -4.71
N PRO A 116 1.20 -0.14 -5.40
CA PRO A 116 -0.24 -0.07 -5.52
C PRO A 116 -0.76 -1.07 -6.56
N LEU A 117 -1.86 -1.74 -6.21
CA LEU A 117 -2.67 -2.54 -7.11
C LEU A 117 -4.06 -1.93 -7.20
N THR A 118 -4.58 -1.76 -8.42
CA THR A 118 -5.96 -1.34 -8.65
C THR A 118 -6.84 -2.53 -8.98
N ASP A 119 -8.15 -2.36 -8.79
CA ASP A 119 -9.14 -3.42 -9.00
C ASP A 119 -8.73 -4.71 -8.31
N ALA A 120 -8.34 -4.57 -7.06
CA ALA A 120 -7.73 -5.64 -6.30
C ALA A 120 -8.76 -6.54 -5.63
N VAL A 121 -8.45 -7.83 -5.58
CA VAL A 121 -9.17 -8.83 -4.81
C VAL A 121 -8.23 -9.38 -3.74
N ILE A 122 -8.63 -9.24 -2.48
CA ILE A 122 -7.89 -9.77 -1.33
C ILE A 122 -8.57 -11.03 -0.84
N THR A 123 -7.82 -12.10 -0.73
CA THR A 123 -8.30 -13.38 -0.21
C THR A 123 -7.48 -13.76 1.02
N PRO A 124 -8.02 -13.63 2.24
CA PRO A 124 -7.35 -14.16 3.43
C PRO A 124 -7.26 -15.67 3.38
N SER A 125 -6.09 -16.23 3.66
CA SER A 125 -5.87 -17.68 3.64
C SER A 125 -6.70 -18.42 4.70
N ALA A 126 -6.96 -17.76 5.83
CA ALA A 126 -7.71 -18.36 6.94
C ALA A 126 -9.20 -18.56 6.63
N THR A 127 -9.81 -17.68 5.84
CA THR A 127 -11.26 -17.69 5.59
C THR A 127 -11.63 -17.99 4.14
N GLY A 128 -10.73 -17.68 3.19
CA GLY A 128 -11.03 -17.76 1.76
C GLY A 128 -12.07 -16.73 1.28
N MET A 129 -12.52 -15.82 2.14
CA MET A 129 -13.54 -14.83 1.81
C MET A 129 -12.94 -13.66 1.06
N MET A 130 -13.19 -13.58 -0.23
CA MET A 130 -12.70 -12.53 -1.10
C MET A 130 -13.33 -11.18 -0.78
N THR A 131 -12.50 -10.14 -0.77
CA THR A 131 -12.91 -8.74 -0.67
C THR A 131 -12.36 -7.96 -1.85
N GLU A 132 -13.20 -7.20 -2.52
CA GLU A 132 -12.81 -6.31 -3.61
C GLU A 132 -12.47 -4.92 -3.06
N GLU A 133 -11.35 -4.37 -3.51
CA GLU A 133 -10.92 -3.03 -3.15
C GLU A 133 -10.43 -2.28 -4.40
N PRO A 134 -10.82 -1.01 -4.59
CA PRO A 134 -10.39 -0.25 -5.76
C PRO A 134 -8.89 0.02 -5.79
N LEU A 135 -8.26 0.11 -4.61
CA LEU A 135 -6.84 0.32 -4.45
C LEU A 135 -6.32 -0.38 -3.20
N VAL A 136 -5.27 -1.15 -3.38
CA VAL A 136 -4.54 -1.82 -2.30
C VAL A 136 -3.06 -1.53 -2.48
N ILE A 137 -2.36 -1.32 -1.39
CA ILE A 137 -0.91 -1.18 -1.38
C ILE A 137 -0.32 -2.41 -0.73
N VAL A 138 0.52 -3.14 -1.44
CA VAL A 138 1.16 -4.35 -0.95
C VAL A 138 2.64 -4.15 -0.74
N ASN A 139 3.19 -4.78 0.28
CA ASN A 139 4.61 -4.80 0.55
C ASN A 139 5.25 -5.98 -0.18
N LEU A 140 5.88 -5.72 -1.33
CA LEU A 140 6.55 -6.76 -2.11
C LEU A 140 7.76 -7.38 -1.39
N ALA A 141 8.37 -6.67 -0.45
CA ALA A 141 9.43 -7.26 0.37
C ALA A 141 8.94 -8.41 1.27
N ARG A 142 7.63 -8.50 1.50
CA ARG A 142 6.98 -9.58 2.24
C ARG A 142 6.34 -10.64 1.35
N ALA A 143 6.40 -10.46 0.04
CA ALA A 143 5.80 -11.40 -0.90
C ALA A 143 6.54 -12.74 -0.89
N LEU A 144 5.78 -13.81 -0.77
CA LEU A 144 6.26 -15.19 -0.91
C LEU A 144 6.25 -15.63 -2.37
N PHE A 145 5.39 -15.00 -3.15
CA PHE A 145 5.18 -15.32 -4.55
C PHE A 145 4.67 -14.08 -5.28
N TYR A 146 5.19 -13.84 -6.46
CA TYR A 146 4.74 -12.78 -7.36
C TYR A 146 4.67 -13.33 -8.79
N ALA A 147 3.51 -13.28 -9.39
CA ALA A 147 3.31 -13.69 -10.78
C ALA A 147 2.60 -12.58 -11.57
N PRO A 148 3.28 -11.94 -12.51
CA PRO A 148 2.65 -11.02 -13.46
C PRO A 148 1.89 -11.80 -14.53
N ASN A 149 0.99 -11.09 -15.23
CA ASN A 149 0.17 -11.62 -16.33
C ASN A 149 -0.76 -12.77 -15.92
N THR A 150 -1.03 -12.92 -14.62
CA THR A 150 -2.03 -13.88 -14.14
C THR A 150 -3.40 -13.24 -14.15
N ARG A 151 -4.38 -13.93 -14.72
CA ARG A 151 -5.78 -13.58 -14.57
C ARG A 151 -6.37 -14.37 -13.41
N PRO A 152 -7.26 -13.78 -12.61
CA PRO A 152 -8.01 -14.55 -11.64
C PRO A 152 -8.76 -15.65 -12.37
N GLY A 153 -8.59 -16.86 -11.88
CA GLY A 153 -9.27 -18.03 -12.41
C GLY A 153 -10.77 -18.01 -12.12
#